data_da42f8233cb4928600416a7bbee9963f
#
_entry.id   da42f8233cb4928600416a7bbee9963f
#
_cell.length_a   1.000
_cell.length_b   1.000
_cell.length_c   1.000
_cell.angle_alpha   90.00
_cell.angle_beta   90.00
_cell.angle_gamma   90.00
#
_symmetry.space_group_name_H-M   'P 1'
#
loop_
_entity.id
_entity.type
_entity.pdbx_description
1 polymer ?
#
loop_
_entity_poly.entity_id
_entity_poly.type
_entity_poly.pdbx_seq_one_letter_code
_entity_poly.pdbx_strand_id
1 'polypeptide(L)'
;MTEENEQRMERLFHDHYEQMYRFAFALLHDNEEARDVVSDVFSRLWDKQLIPDRAYLMRSVKNACINLIARKKRDERLKRLLPLSEEKLTEEERVTSKSVWIRHRSSLV
;
A
#
# COMPACT_ATOMS: atom_id res chain seq x y z
N MET A 1 -19.17 13.30 -0.57
CA MET A 1 -18.21 14.36 -0.91
C MET A 1 -18.79 15.21 -2.03
N THR A 2 -18.64 16.50 -1.98
CA THR A 2 -19.14 17.37 -3.05
C THR A 2 -18.24 17.26 -4.27
N GLU A 3 -18.80 17.59 -5.44
CA GLU A 3 -18.05 17.57 -6.68
C GLU A 3 -16.81 18.47 -6.61
N GLU A 4 -16.95 19.62 -5.98
CA GLU A 4 -15.85 20.55 -5.80
C GLU A 4 -14.73 19.94 -4.94
N ASN A 5 -15.09 19.25 -3.87
CA ASN A 5 -14.13 18.58 -3.01
C ASN A 5 -13.44 17.43 -3.72
N GLU A 6 -14.18 16.71 -4.57
CA GLU A 6 -13.61 15.63 -5.37
C GLU A 6 -12.56 16.17 -6.32
N GLN A 7 -12.83 17.27 -6.98
CA GLN A 7 -11.88 17.90 -7.88
C GLN A 7 -10.64 18.37 -7.14
N ARG A 8 -10.82 18.91 -5.94
CA ARG A 8 -9.69 19.35 -5.11
C ARG A 8 -8.81 18.17 -4.69
N MET A 9 -9.43 17.07 -4.33
CA MET A 9 -8.71 15.86 -3.95
C MET A 9 -7.91 15.32 -5.13
N GLU A 10 -8.54 15.23 -6.30
CA GLU A 10 -7.86 14.75 -7.50
C GLU A 10 -6.68 15.62 -7.86
N ARG A 11 -6.86 16.92 -7.80
CA ARG A 11 -5.78 17.87 -8.09
C ARG A 11 -4.64 17.73 -7.10
N LEU A 12 -4.96 17.59 -5.83
CA LEU A 12 -3.97 17.43 -4.79
C LEU A 12 -3.11 16.18 -5.03
N PHE A 13 -3.76 15.08 -5.35
CA PHE A 13 -3.05 13.84 -5.65
C PHE A 13 -2.24 13.94 -6.93
N HIS A 14 -2.80 14.55 -7.95
CA HIS A 14 -2.07 14.74 -9.19
C HIS A 14 -0.80 15.56 -8.96
N ASP A 15 -0.90 16.63 -8.19
CA ASP A 15 0.23 17.51 -7.93
C ASP A 15 1.31 16.85 -7.07
N HIS A 16 0.93 15.96 -6.18
CA HIS A 16 1.86 15.34 -5.24
C HIS A 16 2.16 13.87 -5.52
N TYR A 17 1.56 13.33 -6.57
CA TYR A 17 1.70 11.90 -6.86
C TYR A 17 3.16 11.48 -7.02
N GLU A 18 3.91 12.24 -7.78
CA GLU A 18 5.31 11.91 -8.04
C GLU A 18 6.14 11.90 -6.77
N GLN A 19 5.95 12.89 -5.91
CA GLN A 19 6.64 12.94 -4.63
C GLN A 19 6.26 11.76 -3.75
N MET A 20 4.99 11.45 -3.69
CA MET A 20 4.49 10.31 -2.91
C MET A 20 5.09 9.00 -3.41
N TYR A 21 5.08 8.83 -4.73
CA TYR A 21 5.63 7.63 -5.36
C TYR A 21 7.12 7.50 -5.10
N ARG A 22 7.88 8.58 -5.30
CA ARG A 22 9.32 8.56 -5.06
C ARG A 22 9.66 8.24 -3.62
N PHE A 23 8.90 8.81 -2.70
CA PHE A 23 9.10 8.55 -1.28
C PHE A 23 8.83 7.07 -0.96
N ALA A 24 7.72 6.55 -1.45
CA ALA A 24 7.37 5.15 -1.23
C ALA A 24 8.41 4.23 -1.87
N PHE A 25 8.84 4.54 -3.08
CA PHE A 25 9.86 3.75 -3.75
C PHE A 25 11.18 3.75 -2.99
N ALA A 26 11.57 4.89 -2.44
CA ALA A 26 12.80 4.99 -1.66
C ALA A 26 12.77 4.07 -0.43
N LEU A 27 11.59 3.87 0.15
CA LEU A 27 11.43 3.01 1.31
C LEU A 27 11.24 1.54 0.94
N LEU A 28 10.52 1.28 -0.13
CA LEU A 28 10.10 -0.09 -0.49
C LEU A 28 10.99 -0.74 -1.56
N HIS A 29 11.64 0.05 -2.39
CA HIS A 29 12.47 -0.40 -3.50
C HIS A 29 11.73 -1.31 -4.48
N ASP A 30 10.43 -1.06 -4.66
CA ASP A 30 9.58 -1.84 -5.54
C ASP A 30 8.53 -0.94 -6.15
N ASN A 31 8.44 -0.93 -7.48
CA ASN A 31 7.52 -0.07 -8.22
C ASN A 31 6.06 -0.38 -7.93
N GLU A 32 5.71 -1.66 -7.93
CA GLU A 32 4.33 -2.07 -7.72
C GLU A 32 3.88 -1.76 -6.31
N GLU A 33 4.73 -2.05 -5.33
CA GLU A 33 4.40 -1.76 -3.95
C GLU A 33 4.27 -0.26 -3.70
N ALA A 34 5.14 0.54 -4.31
CA ALA A 34 5.06 1.98 -4.19
C ALA A 34 3.74 2.51 -4.74
N ARG A 35 3.33 2.02 -5.90
CA ARG A 35 2.05 2.40 -6.48
C ARG A 35 0.88 1.99 -5.61
N ASP A 36 0.95 0.76 -5.09
CA ASP A 36 -0.11 0.24 -4.21
C ASP A 36 -0.26 1.11 -2.96
N VAL A 37 0.85 1.51 -2.38
CA VAL A 37 0.83 2.36 -1.19
C VAL A 37 0.20 3.70 -1.49
N VAL A 38 0.59 4.33 -2.60
CA VAL A 38 0.02 5.63 -2.99
C VAL A 38 -1.47 5.51 -3.24
N SER A 39 -1.88 4.46 -3.96
CA SER A 39 -3.30 4.21 -4.24
C SER A 39 -4.09 3.96 -2.96
N ASP A 40 -3.51 3.22 -2.03
CA ASP A 40 -4.14 2.91 -0.75
C ASP A 40 -4.37 4.18 0.07
N VAL A 41 -3.36 5.05 0.11
CA VAL A 41 -3.48 6.33 0.80
C VAL A 41 -4.60 7.17 0.19
N PHE A 42 -4.64 7.23 -1.14
CA PHE A 42 -5.69 7.96 -1.84
C PHE A 42 -7.07 7.42 -1.49
N SER A 43 -7.25 6.11 -1.55
CA SER A 43 -8.53 5.48 -1.26
C SER A 43 -9.01 5.76 0.16
N ARG A 44 -8.10 5.69 1.12
CA ARG A 44 -8.46 5.94 2.52
C ARG A 44 -8.92 7.37 2.74
N LEU A 45 -8.20 8.32 2.13
CA LEU A 45 -8.55 9.73 2.28
C LEU A 45 -9.85 10.04 1.56
N TRP A 46 -10.07 9.42 0.41
CA TRP A 46 -11.31 9.57 -0.34
C TRP A 46 -12.50 9.07 0.48
N ASP A 47 -12.36 7.88 1.08
CA ASP A 47 -13.42 7.29 1.89
C ASP A 47 -13.75 8.15 3.12
N LYS A 48 -12.73 8.74 3.71
CA LYS A 48 -12.92 9.61 4.88
C LYS A 48 -13.36 11.01 4.50
N GLN A 49 -13.37 11.31 3.21
CA GLN A 49 -13.72 12.62 2.69
C GLN A 49 -12.84 13.74 3.26
N LEU A 50 -11.57 13.43 3.47
CA LEU A 50 -10.59 14.37 3.97
C LEU A 50 -9.77 14.93 2.81
N ILE A 51 -9.53 16.24 2.87
CA ILE A 51 -8.62 16.91 1.94
C ILE A 51 -7.39 17.28 2.74
N PRO A 52 -6.33 16.45 2.68
CA PRO A 52 -5.15 16.67 3.50
C PRO A 52 -4.22 17.71 2.90
N ASP A 53 -3.31 18.21 3.72
CA ASP A 53 -2.21 19.01 3.20
C ASP A 53 -1.06 18.07 2.78
N ARG A 54 0.00 18.66 2.24
CA ARG A 54 1.14 17.90 1.77
C ARG A 54 1.81 17.11 2.90
N ALA A 55 1.94 17.72 4.06
CA ALA A 55 2.59 17.09 5.21
C ALA A 55 1.82 15.83 5.64
N TYR A 56 0.50 15.92 5.66
CA TYR A 56 -0.34 14.78 6.01
C TYR A 56 -0.22 13.67 4.97
N LEU A 57 -0.19 14.03 3.69
CA LEU A 57 -0.02 13.04 2.62
C LEU A 57 1.29 12.27 2.76
N MET A 58 2.38 12.98 2.97
CA MET A 58 3.69 12.36 3.09
C MET A 58 3.77 11.47 4.33
N ARG A 59 3.16 11.90 5.42
CA ARG A 59 3.09 11.10 6.65
C ARG A 59 2.28 9.83 6.43
N SER A 60 1.17 9.94 5.73
CA SER A 60 0.33 8.79 5.41
C SER A 60 1.07 7.77 4.56
N VAL A 61 1.81 8.24 3.57
CA VAL A 61 2.64 7.36 2.72
C VAL A 61 3.71 6.69 3.56
N LYS A 62 4.39 7.45 4.40
CA LYS A 62 5.42 6.91 5.28
C LYS A 62 4.87 5.81 6.17
N ASN A 63 3.74 6.08 6.82
CA ASN A 63 3.11 5.11 7.72
C ASN A 63 2.70 3.84 6.98
N ALA A 64 2.13 3.99 5.80
CA ALA A 64 1.73 2.84 4.98
C ALA A 64 2.94 2.00 4.57
N CYS A 65 4.04 2.64 4.21
CA CYS A 65 5.28 1.95 3.85
C CYS A 65 5.86 1.19 5.05
N ILE A 66 5.89 1.84 6.21
CA ILE A 66 6.41 1.21 7.43
C ILE A 66 5.58 -0.01 7.79
N ASN A 67 4.26 0.10 7.69
CA ASN A 67 3.37 -1.02 7.97
C ASN A 67 3.61 -2.18 7.02
N LEU A 68 3.83 -1.89 5.74
CA LEU A 68 4.11 -2.93 4.75
C LEU A 68 5.44 -3.62 5.02
N ILE A 69 6.47 -2.84 5.35
CA ILE A 69 7.79 -3.39 5.68
C ILE A 69 7.71 -4.27 6.92
N ALA A 70 7.00 -3.82 7.94
CA ALA A 70 6.81 -4.61 9.16
C ALA A 70 6.10 -5.92 8.87
N ARG A 71 5.11 -5.89 7.99
CA ARG A 71 4.37 -7.09 7.60
C ARG A 71 5.27 -8.07 6.85
N LYS A 72 6.10 -7.57 5.95
CA LYS A 72 7.05 -8.41 5.22
C LYS A 72 8.04 -9.08 6.14
N LYS A 73 8.57 -8.34 7.10
CA LYS A 73 9.52 -8.88 8.07
C LYS A 73 8.88 -9.96 8.93
N ARG A 74 7.63 -9.76 9.30
CA ARG A 74 6.88 -10.75 10.06
C ARG A 74 6.69 -12.03 9.26
N ASP A 75 6.33 -11.89 8.00
CA ASP A 75 6.13 -13.04 7.12
C ASP A 75 7.43 -13.82 6.93
N GLU A 76 8.54 -13.14 6.73
CA GLU A 76 9.84 -13.79 6.61
C GLU A 76 10.21 -14.53 7.89
N ARG A 77 9.94 -13.93 9.03
CA ARG A 77 10.21 -14.55 10.33
C ARG A 77 9.40 -15.82 10.50
N LEU A 78 8.12 -15.77 10.13
CA LEU A 78 7.27 -16.94 10.20
C LEU A 78 7.77 -18.06 9.32
N LYS A 79 8.23 -17.73 8.13
CA LYS A 79 8.80 -18.73 7.22
C LYS A 79 10.03 -19.40 7.81
N ARG A 80 10.87 -18.65 8.49
CA ARG A 80 12.05 -19.21 9.13
C ARG A 80 11.69 -20.10 10.33
N LEU A 81 10.67 -19.72 11.08
CA LEU A 81 10.25 -20.45 12.25
C LEU A 81 9.48 -21.72 11.92
N LEU A 82 8.87 -21.77 10.73
CA LEU A 82 8.04 -22.89 10.32
C LEU A 82 8.48 -23.46 8.96
N PRO A 83 9.74 -23.89 8.83
CA PRO A 83 10.25 -24.35 7.56
C PRO A 83 9.54 -25.59 7.02
N LEU A 84 9.14 -26.50 7.90
CA LEU A 84 8.44 -27.71 7.49
C LEU A 84 7.06 -27.38 6.94
N SER A 85 6.39 -26.44 7.55
CA SER A 85 5.08 -25.98 7.07
C SER A 85 5.22 -25.35 5.69
N GLU A 86 6.26 -24.59 5.49
CA GLU A 86 6.54 -23.97 4.22
C GLU A 86 6.84 -25.00 3.14
N GLU A 87 7.60 -26.02 3.48
CA GLU A 87 7.91 -27.11 2.55
C GLU A 87 6.66 -27.86 2.12
N LYS A 88 5.68 -27.95 2.99
CA LYS A 88 4.42 -28.62 2.69
C LYS A 88 3.51 -27.80 1.79
N LEU A 89 3.74 -26.50 1.72
CA LEU A 89 2.96 -25.65 0.86
C LEU A 89 3.36 -25.88 -0.58
N THR A 90 2.36 -26.11 -1.44
CA THR A 90 2.62 -26.25 -2.85
C THR A 90 2.86 -24.88 -3.45
N GLU A 91 3.50 -24.85 -4.59
CA GLU A 91 3.70 -23.63 -5.34
C GLU A 91 2.37 -22.96 -5.63
N GLU A 92 1.39 -23.76 -5.97
CA GLU A 92 0.05 -23.28 -6.26
C GLU A 92 -0.59 -22.61 -5.06
N GLU A 93 -0.42 -23.18 -3.89
CA GLU A 93 -0.98 -22.62 -2.67
C GLU A 93 -0.35 -21.27 -2.34
N ARG A 94 0.95 -21.14 -2.55
CA ARG A 94 1.63 -19.87 -2.34
C ARG A 94 1.12 -18.81 -3.30
N VAL A 95 0.99 -19.18 -4.55
CA VAL A 95 0.49 -18.27 -5.57
C VAL A 95 -0.93 -17.85 -5.24
N THR A 96 -1.77 -18.80 -4.85
CA THR A 96 -3.15 -18.53 -4.47
C THR A 96 -3.22 -17.55 -3.30
N SER A 97 -2.42 -17.80 -2.28
CA SER A 97 -2.37 -16.94 -1.11
C SER A 97 -1.95 -15.53 -1.49
N LYS A 98 -0.94 -15.43 -2.31
CA LYS A 98 -0.47 -14.13 -2.78
C LYS A 98 -1.51 -13.44 -3.64
N SER A 99 -2.18 -14.18 -4.51
CA SER A 99 -3.22 -13.64 -5.37
C SER A 99 -4.41 -13.14 -4.56
N VAL A 100 -4.80 -13.87 -3.52
CA VAL A 100 -5.89 -13.45 -2.65
C VAL A 100 -5.53 -12.14 -1.96
N TRP A 101 -4.31 -12.01 -1.51
CA TRP A 101 -3.85 -10.82 -0.84
C TRP A 101 -3.86 -9.61 -1.77
N ILE A 102 -3.39 -9.79 -2.99
CA ILE A 102 -3.38 -8.73 -4.00
C ILE A 102 -4.81 -8.35 -4.37
N ARG A 103 -5.68 -9.34 -4.54
CA ARG A 103 -7.07 -9.11 -4.89
C ARG A 103 -7.80 -8.36 -3.79
N HIS A 104 -7.54 -8.72 -2.55
CA HIS A 104 -8.13 -8.04 -1.41
C HIS A 104 -7.70 -6.59 -1.38
N ARG A 105 -6.43 -6.33 -1.62
CA ARG A 105 -5.91 -4.98 -1.69
C ARG A 105 -6.57 -4.19 -2.82
N SER A 106 -6.71 -4.82 -3.97
CA SER A 106 -7.37 -4.21 -5.12
C SER A 106 -8.84 -3.92 -4.84
N SER A 107 -9.51 -4.79 -4.09
CA SER A 107 -10.90 -4.56 -3.71
C SER A 107 -11.04 -3.36 -2.79
N LEU A 108 -10.04 -3.11 -1.97
CA LEU A 108 -10.03 -1.96 -1.08
C LEU A 108 -9.73 -0.67 -1.82
N VAL A 109 -9.14 -0.80 -2.96
CA VAL A 109 -8.83 0.32 -3.83
C VAL A 109 -9.95 0.52 -4.82
#